data_4bb2bf832e0aae0e429ebf05b85a1e47
#
_entry.id   4bb2bf832e0aae0e429ebf05b85a1e47
#
_cell.length_a   1.000
_cell.length_b   1.000
_cell.length_c   1.000
_cell.angle_alpha   90.00
_cell.angle_beta   90.00
_cell.angle_gamma   90.00
#
_symmetry.space_group_name_H-M   'P 1'
#
loop_
_entity.id
_entity.type
_entity.pdbx_description
1 polymer ?
#
loop_
_entity_poly.entity_id
_entity_poly.type
_entity_poly.pdbx_seq_one_letter_code
_entity_poly.pdbx_strand_id
1 'polypeptide(L)'
;MNQHKPNHSHTIFQCPLCKSIPADEREDFLKDLRYTVKRYEKGEMLVAQGAVSETLIILIKGEFVTEMSDEKGDYIKIEEIKAPNPLAAGTLFASDNLSPVAAYAVTESMAVLIPKENVYFLMSKYEEFMKAYLSYISNKVAFL
;
A
#
# COMPACT_ATOMS: atom_id res chain seq x y z
N MET A 1 21.72 5.05 -13.98
CA MET A 1 21.27 5.01 -13.57
C MET A 1 20.09 4.58 -13.23
N ASN A 2 19.25 4.66 -13.09
CA ASN A 2 18.11 4.35 -12.69
C ASN A 2 17.32 3.64 -13.58
N GLN A 3 17.75 2.89 -14.35
CA GLN A 3 17.04 2.17 -15.28
C GLN A 3 16.19 1.12 -14.71
N HIS A 4 16.36 0.85 -13.44
CA HIS A 4 15.55 -0.18 -12.80
C HIS A 4 14.16 0.28 -12.45
N LYS A 5 13.93 1.59 -12.48
CA LYS A 5 12.64 2.12 -12.17
C LYS A 5 11.53 1.72 -13.13
N PRO A 6 11.79 1.49 -14.41
CA PRO A 6 10.69 1.15 -15.31
C PRO A 6 9.84 -0.02 -14.87
N ASN A 7 10.44 -1.03 -14.23
CA ASN A 7 9.68 -2.19 -13.80
C ASN A 7 8.73 -1.85 -12.66
N HIS A 8 9.21 -1.09 -11.69
CA HIS A 8 8.38 -0.68 -10.58
C HIS A 8 7.30 0.29 -11.04
N SER A 9 7.65 1.18 -11.96
CA SER A 9 6.71 2.15 -12.50
C SER A 9 5.53 1.48 -13.17
N HIS A 10 5.82 0.49 -14.02
CA HIS A 10 4.76 -0.22 -14.72
C HIS A 10 3.79 -0.86 -13.72
N THR A 11 4.32 -1.53 -12.70
CA THR A 11 3.49 -2.22 -11.72
C THR A 11 2.70 -1.24 -10.87
N ILE A 12 3.31 -0.10 -10.51
CA ILE A 12 2.61 0.91 -9.71
C ILE A 12 1.36 1.38 -10.44
N PHE A 13 1.43 1.59 -11.77
CA PHE A 13 0.27 2.06 -12.51
C PHE A 13 -0.76 0.97 -12.79
N GLN A 14 -0.52 -0.24 -12.33
CA GLN A 14 -1.54 -1.29 -12.33
C GLN A 14 -2.27 -1.34 -10.99
N CYS A 15 -1.75 -0.67 -9.98
CA CYS A 15 -2.37 -0.60 -8.66
C CYS A 15 -3.69 0.18 -8.73
N PRO A 16 -4.73 -0.24 -8.00
CA PRO A 16 -6.01 0.48 -8.00
C PRO A 16 -5.91 1.96 -7.67
N LEU A 17 -4.90 2.36 -6.90
CA LEU A 17 -4.74 3.77 -6.53
C LEU A 17 -4.15 4.62 -7.65
N CYS A 18 -3.46 4.01 -8.60
CA CYS A 18 -2.69 4.77 -9.58
C CYS A 18 -3.12 4.53 -11.03
N LYS A 19 -3.88 3.47 -11.29
CA LYS A 19 -4.19 3.11 -12.67
C LYS A 19 -5.05 4.13 -13.40
N SER A 20 -5.76 4.98 -12.66
CA SER A 20 -6.61 6.00 -13.26
C SER A 20 -5.86 7.29 -13.60
N ILE A 21 -4.59 7.40 -13.22
CA ILE A 21 -3.79 8.58 -13.55
C ILE A 21 -3.60 8.62 -15.05
N PRO A 22 -3.98 9.74 -15.72
CA PRO A 22 -3.85 9.84 -17.17
C PRO A 22 -2.42 9.61 -17.64
N ALA A 23 -2.28 9.00 -18.80
CA ALA A 23 -0.96 8.64 -19.32
C ALA A 23 -0.02 9.84 -19.42
N ASP A 24 -0.56 11.01 -19.79
CA ASP A 24 0.26 12.21 -19.95
C ASP A 24 0.68 12.82 -18.60
N GLU A 25 0.16 12.35 -17.48
CA GLU A 25 0.57 12.82 -16.15
C GLU A 25 1.50 11.84 -15.45
N ARG A 26 1.68 10.65 -16.00
CA ARG A 26 2.42 9.59 -15.29
C ARG A 26 3.89 9.90 -15.09
N GLU A 27 4.50 10.55 -16.04
CA GLU A 27 5.91 10.90 -15.90
C GLU A 27 6.11 11.89 -14.76
N ASP A 28 5.26 12.91 -14.69
CA ASP A 28 5.32 13.88 -13.59
C ASP A 28 5.01 13.23 -12.25
N PHE A 29 4.02 12.34 -12.23
CA PHE A 29 3.66 11.63 -11.02
C PHE A 29 4.88 10.87 -10.48
N LEU A 30 5.60 10.17 -11.35
CA LEU A 30 6.78 9.42 -10.93
C LEU A 30 7.89 10.32 -10.42
N LYS A 31 8.02 11.51 -10.97
CA LYS A 31 9.02 12.47 -10.49
C LYS A 31 8.66 12.98 -9.10
N ASP A 32 7.38 13.10 -8.81
CA ASP A 32 6.91 13.57 -7.51
C ASP A 32 6.82 12.47 -6.47
N LEU A 33 6.89 11.22 -6.89
CA LEU A 33 6.72 10.07 -6.02
C LEU A 33 8.02 9.82 -5.24
N ARG A 34 7.93 9.86 -3.92
CA ARG A 34 9.04 9.51 -3.04
C ARG A 34 8.73 8.15 -2.44
N TYR A 35 9.68 7.23 -2.54
CA TYR A 35 9.42 5.90 -2.04
C TYR A 35 10.70 5.14 -1.78
N THR A 36 10.59 4.10 -0.97
CA THR A 36 11.63 3.11 -0.83
C THR A 36 11.05 1.77 -1.23
N VAL A 37 11.93 0.87 -1.68
CA VAL A 37 11.53 -0.48 -2.04
C VAL A 37 12.10 -1.44 -1.02
N LYS A 38 11.26 -2.33 -0.48
CA LYS A 38 11.72 -3.35 0.46
C LYS A 38 11.35 -4.72 -0.06
N ARG A 39 12.25 -5.66 0.17
CA ARG A 39 12.04 -7.06 -0.18
C ARG A 39 11.75 -7.85 1.09
N TYR A 40 10.89 -8.85 0.98
CA TYR A 40 10.49 -9.70 2.10
C TYR A 40 10.59 -11.14 1.68
N GLU A 41 11.16 -11.96 2.56
CA GLU A 41 11.19 -13.39 2.34
C GLU A 41 9.92 -14.00 2.90
N LYS A 42 9.60 -15.20 2.42
CA LYS A 42 8.42 -15.89 2.89
C LYS A 42 8.44 -15.97 4.42
N GLY A 43 7.33 -15.60 5.05
CA GLY A 43 7.17 -15.61 6.49
C GLY A 43 7.58 -14.33 7.19
N GLU A 44 8.23 -13.42 6.48
CA GLU A 44 8.67 -12.16 7.09
C GLU A 44 7.50 -11.23 7.35
N MET A 45 7.56 -10.55 8.50
CA MET A 45 6.51 -9.61 8.89
C MET A 45 6.77 -8.25 8.25
N LEU A 46 5.74 -7.71 7.62
CA LEU A 46 5.79 -6.36 7.05
C LEU A 46 5.30 -5.33 8.04
N VAL A 47 4.20 -5.64 8.73
CA VAL A 47 3.55 -4.74 9.68
C VAL A 47 3.17 -5.54 10.91
N ALA A 48 3.44 -4.99 12.09
CA ALA A 48 3.00 -5.59 13.34
C ALA A 48 1.65 -5.00 13.73
N GLN A 49 0.79 -5.83 14.31
CA GLN A 49 -0.48 -5.35 14.87
C GLN A 49 -0.16 -4.31 15.96
N GLY A 50 -0.82 -3.18 15.90
CA GLY A 50 -0.57 -2.09 16.84
C GLY A 50 0.53 -1.11 16.43
N ALA A 51 1.23 -1.38 15.35
CA ALA A 51 2.28 -0.48 14.87
C ALA A 51 1.66 0.79 14.28
N VAL A 52 2.40 1.89 14.40
CA VAL A 52 1.95 3.17 13.83
C VAL A 52 2.06 3.10 12.31
N SER A 53 0.98 3.52 11.64
CA SER A 53 0.94 3.55 10.17
C SER A 53 1.43 4.90 9.70
N GLU A 54 2.60 4.95 9.07
CA GLU A 54 3.21 6.18 8.60
C GLU A 54 3.53 6.17 7.11
N THR A 55 3.33 5.04 6.45
CA THR A 55 3.58 4.93 5.02
C THR A 55 2.43 4.23 4.34
N LEU A 56 2.20 4.61 3.09
CA LEU A 56 1.35 3.83 2.21
C LEU A 56 2.22 2.71 1.66
N ILE A 57 1.73 1.49 1.73
CA ILE A 57 2.45 0.33 1.26
C ILE A 57 1.75 -0.22 0.03
N ILE A 58 2.48 -0.33 -1.08
CA ILE A 58 1.94 -0.93 -2.29
C ILE A 58 2.76 -2.17 -2.60
N LEU A 59 2.09 -3.31 -2.59
CA LEU A 59 2.74 -4.57 -2.91
C LEU A 59 2.92 -4.64 -4.42
N ILE A 60 4.16 -4.77 -4.88
CA ILE A 60 4.44 -4.81 -6.31
C ILE A 60 4.85 -6.19 -6.80
N LYS A 61 5.13 -7.12 -5.88
CA LYS A 61 5.44 -8.50 -6.22
C LYS A 61 5.05 -9.36 -5.03
N GLY A 62 4.47 -10.52 -5.31
CA GLY A 62 4.19 -11.50 -4.27
C GLY A 62 2.84 -11.37 -3.63
N GLU A 63 2.74 -11.89 -2.43
CA GLU A 63 1.48 -12.00 -1.74
C GLU A 63 1.68 -11.88 -0.23
N PHE A 64 0.75 -11.18 0.43
CA PHE A 64 0.74 -11.03 1.88
C PHE A 64 -0.56 -11.54 2.45
N VAL A 65 -0.53 -11.97 3.71
CA VAL A 65 -1.73 -12.31 4.46
C VAL A 65 -1.77 -11.38 5.67
N THR A 66 -2.97 -10.92 6.03
CA THR A 66 -3.15 -10.12 7.24
C THR A 66 -3.89 -10.94 8.28
N GLU A 67 -3.50 -10.75 9.53
CA GLU A 67 -4.06 -11.48 10.66
C GLU A 67 -4.32 -10.51 11.80
N MET A 68 -5.33 -10.83 12.60
CA MET A 68 -5.64 -10.08 13.80
C MET A 68 -5.69 -11.07 14.96
N SER A 69 -5.02 -10.71 16.06
CA SER A 69 -5.11 -11.51 17.27
C SER A 69 -6.08 -10.86 18.24
N ASP A 70 -6.81 -11.68 18.99
CA ASP A 70 -7.70 -11.20 20.03
C ASP A 70 -6.98 -11.20 21.38
N GLU A 71 -7.70 -10.86 22.44
CA GLU A 71 -7.13 -10.76 23.78
C GLU A 71 -6.64 -12.11 24.31
N LYS A 72 -7.19 -13.19 23.78
CA LYS A 72 -6.79 -14.54 24.20
C LYS A 72 -5.59 -15.07 23.44
N GLY A 73 -5.13 -14.30 22.42
CA GLY A 73 -4.01 -14.71 21.60
C GLY A 73 -4.40 -15.56 20.41
N ASP A 74 -5.71 -15.72 20.16
CA ASP A 74 -6.16 -16.44 18.97
C ASP A 74 -6.03 -15.55 17.76
N TYR A 75 -5.64 -16.14 16.63
CA TYR A 75 -5.44 -15.42 15.39
C TYR A 75 -6.56 -15.67 14.42
N ILE A 76 -6.99 -14.60 13.75
CA ILE A 76 -8.00 -14.70 12.71
C ILE A 76 -7.37 -14.10 11.45
N LYS A 77 -7.38 -14.87 10.38
CA LYS A 77 -6.93 -14.38 9.09
C LYS A 77 -7.99 -13.41 8.55
N ILE A 78 -7.56 -12.23 8.17
CA ILE A 78 -8.47 -11.19 7.71
C ILE A 78 -8.55 -11.16 6.20
N GLU A 79 -7.39 -11.07 5.51
CA GLU A 79 -7.43 -10.99 4.06
C GLU A 79 -6.12 -11.45 3.44
N GLU A 80 -6.19 -11.76 2.16
CA GLU A 80 -5.03 -12.07 1.34
C GLU A 80 -4.86 -10.91 0.36
N ILE A 81 -3.63 -10.42 0.25
CA ILE A 81 -3.33 -9.28 -0.62
C ILE A 81 -2.29 -9.70 -1.63
N LYS A 82 -2.63 -9.53 -2.90
CA LYS A 82 -1.73 -9.88 -3.99
C LYS A 82 -1.29 -8.62 -4.72
N ALA A 83 -0.09 -8.67 -5.30
CA ALA A 83 0.38 -7.56 -6.11
C ALA A 83 -0.52 -7.40 -7.34
N PRO A 84 -0.79 -6.20 -7.80
CA PRO A 84 -0.31 -4.91 -7.29
C PRO A 84 -1.40 -4.20 -6.48
N ASN A 85 -1.50 -4.48 -5.23
CA ASN A 85 -2.52 -3.88 -4.38
C ASN A 85 -1.91 -3.18 -3.18
N PRO A 86 -2.61 -2.15 -2.64
CA PRO A 86 -2.12 -1.45 -1.46
C PRO A 86 -2.46 -2.19 -0.19
N LEU A 87 -1.70 -1.86 0.84
CA LEU A 87 -1.92 -2.37 2.19
C LEU A 87 -1.92 -1.16 3.11
N ALA A 88 -2.86 -1.12 4.06
CA ALA A 88 -2.93 -0.07 5.06
C ALA A 88 -3.35 1.30 4.52
N ALA A 89 -3.99 1.34 3.36
CA ALA A 89 -4.41 2.62 2.78
C ALA A 89 -5.43 3.33 3.68
N GLY A 90 -6.32 2.59 4.32
CA GLY A 90 -7.36 3.18 5.16
C GLY A 90 -6.84 3.63 6.51
N THR A 91 -5.83 2.97 7.05
CA THR A 91 -5.30 3.29 8.37
C THR A 91 -4.40 4.51 8.34
N LEU A 92 -3.76 4.78 7.20
CA LEU A 92 -2.77 5.83 7.09
C LEU A 92 -3.26 7.19 7.57
N PHE A 93 -4.49 7.54 7.24
CA PHE A 93 -5.05 8.85 7.56
C PHE A 93 -6.05 8.83 8.71
N ALA A 94 -6.20 7.70 9.38
CA ALA A 94 -7.07 7.63 10.54
C ALA A 94 -6.49 8.42 11.70
N SER A 95 -7.35 8.99 12.55
CA SER A 95 -6.92 9.70 13.74
C SER A 95 -6.09 8.79 14.65
N ASP A 96 -6.59 7.56 14.84
CA ASP A 96 -5.85 6.52 15.54
C ASP A 96 -5.24 5.64 14.46
N ASN A 97 -4.01 5.96 14.09
CA ASN A 97 -3.36 5.33 12.95
C ASN A 97 -2.54 4.10 13.33
N LEU A 98 -3.05 3.31 14.26
CA LEU A 98 -2.42 2.04 14.63
C LEU A 98 -2.96 0.93 13.75
N SER A 99 -2.08 0.08 13.26
CA SER A 99 -2.49 -1.01 12.39
C SER A 99 -3.34 -2.02 13.17
N PRO A 100 -4.55 -2.32 12.71
CA PRO A 100 -5.38 -3.31 13.40
C PRO A 100 -4.95 -4.75 13.11
N VAL A 101 -4.02 -4.94 12.18
CA VAL A 101 -3.61 -6.28 11.76
C VAL A 101 -2.10 -6.37 11.68
N ALA A 102 -1.58 -7.61 11.74
CA ALA A 102 -0.23 -7.91 11.34
C ALA A 102 -0.25 -8.40 9.90
N ALA A 103 0.81 -8.14 9.14
CA ALA A 103 0.90 -8.58 7.76
C ALA A 103 2.21 -9.35 7.56
N TYR A 104 2.09 -10.52 6.92
CA TYR A 104 3.21 -11.42 6.67
C TYR A 104 3.30 -11.78 5.21
N ALA A 105 4.51 -11.93 4.71
CA ALA A 105 4.73 -12.38 3.34
C ALA A 105 4.42 -13.88 3.24
N VAL A 106 3.58 -14.24 2.27
CA VAL A 106 3.25 -15.65 2.01
C VAL A 106 4.25 -16.23 1.03
N THR A 107 4.78 -15.42 0.15
CA THR A 107 5.81 -15.78 -0.81
C THR A 107 6.88 -14.70 -0.76
N GLU A 108 7.99 -14.91 -1.47
CA GLU A 108 8.96 -13.85 -1.64
C GLU A 108 8.24 -12.66 -2.26
N SER A 109 8.39 -11.49 -1.65
CA SER A 109 7.57 -10.33 -1.99
C SER A 109 8.39 -9.05 -2.05
N MET A 110 7.82 -8.03 -2.67
CA MET A 110 8.45 -6.73 -2.78
C MET A 110 7.39 -5.66 -2.64
N ALA A 111 7.67 -4.64 -1.85
CA ALA A 111 6.72 -3.56 -1.60
C ALA A 111 7.38 -2.19 -1.78
N VAL A 112 6.57 -1.23 -2.22
CA VAL A 112 6.94 0.17 -2.30
C VAL A 112 6.31 0.85 -1.10
N LEU A 113 7.12 1.62 -0.36
CA LEU A 113 6.68 2.34 0.82
C LEU A 113 6.76 3.84 0.56
N ILE A 114 5.63 4.52 0.69
CA ILE A 114 5.50 5.94 0.36
C ILE A 114 5.16 6.70 1.64
N PRO A 115 5.99 7.67 2.06
CA PRO A 115 5.71 8.43 3.29
C PRO A 115 4.38 9.15 3.21
N LYS A 116 3.70 9.25 4.35
CA LYS A 116 2.40 9.89 4.45
C LYS A 116 2.39 11.30 3.84
N GLU A 117 3.43 12.08 4.10
CA GLU A 117 3.51 13.43 3.57
C GLU A 117 3.53 13.46 2.05
N ASN A 118 4.20 12.48 1.45
CA ASN A 118 4.24 12.40 0.00
C ASN A 118 2.88 12.00 -0.55
N VAL A 119 2.15 11.13 0.16
CA VAL A 119 0.79 10.76 -0.25
C VAL A 119 -0.11 12.00 -0.25
N TYR A 120 -0.02 12.83 0.78
CA TYR A 120 -0.76 14.09 0.83
C TYR A 120 -0.44 14.98 -0.37
N PHE A 121 0.85 15.11 -0.67
CA PHE A 121 1.28 15.94 -1.79
C PHE A 121 0.71 15.42 -3.11
N LEU A 122 0.80 14.10 -3.31
CA LEU A 122 0.30 13.50 -4.54
C LEU A 122 -1.21 13.66 -4.67
N MET A 123 -1.93 13.56 -3.57
CA MET A 123 -3.38 13.78 -3.58
C MET A 123 -3.72 15.22 -3.95
N SER A 124 -2.93 16.18 -3.46
CA SER A 124 -3.20 17.59 -3.72
C SER A 124 -2.90 17.98 -5.16
N LYS A 125 -2.01 17.26 -5.82
CA LYS A 125 -1.58 17.59 -7.17
C LYS A 125 -2.27 16.77 -8.25
N TYR A 126 -2.59 15.51 -7.95
CA TYR A 126 -3.15 14.59 -8.94
C TYR A 126 -4.55 14.18 -8.53
N GLU A 127 -5.52 14.81 -9.15
CA GLU A 127 -6.93 14.62 -8.80
C GLU A 127 -7.37 13.17 -8.96
N GLU A 128 -6.93 12.49 -10.02
CA GLU A 128 -7.33 11.10 -10.25
C GLU A 128 -6.76 10.16 -9.20
N PHE A 129 -5.56 10.47 -8.69
CA PHE A 129 -5.00 9.71 -7.59
C PHE A 129 -5.83 9.89 -6.32
N MET A 130 -6.20 11.12 -6.01
CA MET A 130 -7.04 11.40 -4.85
C MET A 130 -8.37 10.68 -4.93
N LYS A 131 -9.03 10.78 -6.09
CA LYS A 131 -10.33 10.14 -6.27
C LYS A 131 -10.23 8.64 -6.14
N ALA A 132 -9.19 8.03 -6.73
CA ALA A 132 -9.00 6.59 -6.65
C ALA A 132 -8.74 6.14 -5.22
N TYR A 133 -7.96 6.93 -4.47
CA TYR A 133 -7.66 6.63 -3.08
C TYR A 133 -8.94 6.63 -2.25
N LEU A 134 -9.73 7.68 -2.37
CA LEU A 134 -10.99 7.80 -1.63
C LEU A 134 -11.95 6.68 -2.00
N SER A 135 -12.03 6.37 -3.29
CA SER A 135 -12.89 5.29 -3.76
C SER A 135 -12.46 3.94 -3.19
N TYR A 136 -11.14 3.72 -3.16
CA TYR A 136 -10.60 2.46 -2.67
C TYR A 136 -10.96 2.24 -1.19
N ILE A 137 -10.72 3.25 -0.34
CA ILE A 137 -11.02 3.08 1.08
C ILE A 137 -12.52 3.05 1.34
N SER A 138 -13.31 3.81 0.55
CA SER A 138 -14.77 3.80 0.69
C SER A 138 -15.35 2.44 0.33
N ASN A 139 -14.82 1.81 -0.71
CA ASN A 139 -15.27 0.48 -1.10
C ASN A 139 -14.96 -0.55 -0.02
N LYS A 140 -13.83 -0.40 0.66
CA LYS A 140 -13.49 -1.30 1.75
C LYS A 140 -14.49 -1.18 2.89
N VAL A 141 -14.87 0.04 3.25
CA VAL A 141 -15.84 0.29 4.30
C VAL A 141 -17.21 -0.26 3.91
N ALA A 142 -17.57 -0.13 2.64
CA ALA A 142 -18.89 -0.56 2.17
C ALA A 142 -19.11 -2.06 2.28
N PHE A 143 -18.03 -2.83 2.43
CA PHE A 143 -18.14 -4.28 2.57
C PHE A 143 -18.09 -4.74 4.02
N LEU A 144 -18.02 -3.84 4.96
CA LEU A 144 -18.10 -4.18 6.37
C LEU A 144 -19.57 -4.22 6.83
#